data_2b064dabe651539ba705f453f43f73b5
#
_entry.id   2b064dabe651539ba705f453f43f73b5
#
_cell.length_a   1.000
_cell.length_b   1.000
_cell.length_c   1.000
_cell.angle_alpha   90.00
_cell.angle_beta   90.00
_cell.angle_gamma   90.00
#
_symmetry.space_group_name_H-M   'P 1'
#
loop_
_entity.id
_entity.type
_entity.pdbx_description
1 polymer ?
#
loop_
_entity_poly.entity_id
_entity_poly.type
_entity_poly.pdbx_seq_one_letter_code
_entity_poly.pdbx_strand_id
1 'polypeptide(L)'
;FQIETKSNSALKSKIVIGAYGKRSNIDVQLQRKFIEKKSPYLGVKIHVSGDFPDNKVALHNFKGGYCGVSKVENNHINLCYITNYGAFKTYKDIEAFQEEVLFKNKALKAIFKNSQPQFEKPLTISQISFQTKSPVENHIIMCGDTAGMIHPLCGNGMGMAIRSAQLGSELIIDYLQGKIESRAALESEYTKQWKKTFNFRLKVGHAIAYLFRKDWLAPKLLMLLRCFPFLIPLIVKMTHGKPMAVK
;
A
#
# COMPACT_ATOMS: atom_id res chain seq x y z
N PHE A 1 -10.17 -15.35 -22.74
CA PHE A 1 -8.80 -15.62 -22.24
C PHE A 1 -8.53 -17.12 -22.17
N GLN A 2 -7.31 -17.51 -22.46
CA GLN A 2 -6.75 -18.81 -22.12
C GLN A 2 -5.63 -18.58 -21.11
N ILE A 3 -5.72 -19.26 -19.97
CA ILE A 3 -4.80 -19.09 -18.85
C ILE A 3 -4.11 -20.42 -18.60
N GLU A 4 -2.79 -20.44 -18.69
CA GLU A 4 -1.98 -21.61 -18.38
C GLU A 4 -1.48 -21.53 -16.93
N THR A 5 -1.65 -22.61 -16.21
CA THR A 5 -1.20 -22.71 -14.81
C THR A 5 0.09 -23.54 -14.72
N LYS A 6 0.81 -23.41 -13.61
CA LYS A 6 2.03 -24.24 -13.37
C LYS A 6 1.78 -25.74 -13.38
N SER A 7 0.53 -26.16 -13.14
CA SER A 7 0.09 -27.57 -13.22
C SER A 7 -0.28 -28.02 -14.62
N ASN A 8 0.07 -27.26 -15.67
CA ASN A 8 -0.29 -27.50 -17.07
C ASN A 8 -1.81 -27.58 -17.34
N SER A 9 -2.64 -27.03 -16.46
CA SER A 9 -4.06 -26.93 -16.68
C SER A 9 -4.36 -25.66 -17.48
N ALA A 10 -5.05 -25.78 -18.61
CA ALA A 10 -5.54 -24.65 -19.39
C ALA A 10 -6.96 -24.27 -18.94
N LEU A 11 -7.14 -23.04 -18.49
CA LEU A 11 -8.42 -22.48 -18.10
C LEU A 11 -8.92 -21.54 -19.20
N LYS A 12 -10.20 -21.59 -19.54
CA LYS A 12 -10.84 -20.61 -20.43
C LYS A 12 -11.76 -19.70 -19.62
N SER A 13 -11.67 -18.39 -19.83
CA SER A 13 -12.51 -17.40 -19.16
C SER A 13 -12.92 -16.27 -20.09
N LYS A 14 -14.13 -15.74 -19.90
CA LYS A 14 -14.59 -14.52 -20.58
C LYS A 14 -13.91 -13.26 -20.01
N ILE A 15 -13.69 -13.22 -18.72
CA ILE A 15 -13.10 -12.09 -17.99
C ILE A 15 -11.96 -12.58 -17.12
N VAL A 16 -10.92 -11.77 -16.99
CA VAL A 16 -9.79 -11.98 -16.06
C VAL A 16 -9.62 -10.74 -15.19
N ILE A 17 -9.44 -10.96 -13.89
CA ILE A 17 -9.15 -9.92 -12.92
C ILE A 17 -7.74 -10.12 -12.37
N GLY A 18 -6.89 -9.09 -12.47
CA GLY A 18 -5.56 -9.06 -11.88
C GLY A 18 -5.63 -8.49 -10.45
N ALA A 19 -5.52 -9.36 -9.45
CA ALA A 19 -5.54 -8.99 -8.03
C ALA A 19 -4.30 -9.52 -7.29
N TYR A 20 -3.14 -9.55 -7.97
CA TYR A 20 -1.89 -10.14 -7.49
C TYR A 20 -1.00 -9.15 -6.69
N GLY A 21 -1.54 -7.98 -6.37
CA GLY A 21 -0.91 -7.01 -5.47
C GLY A 21 0.14 -6.12 -6.14
N LYS A 22 1.16 -5.73 -5.39
CA LYS A 22 2.09 -4.66 -5.79
C LYS A 22 2.95 -4.97 -7.02
N ARG A 23 3.31 -6.24 -7.23
CA ARG A 23 4.18 -6.72 -8.31
C ARG A 23 4.09 -8.25 -8.45
N SER A 24 4.14 -8.73 -9.68
CA SER A 24 4.12 -10.15 -10.04
C SER A 24 4.95 -10.38 -11.31
N ASN A 25 5.29 -11.64 -11.60
CA ASN A 25 5.85 -12.03 -12.90
C ASN A 25 4.88 -11.74 -14.05
N ILE A 26 3.58 -11.68 -13.79
CA ILE A 26 2.57 -11.28 -14.76
C ILE A 26 2.81 -9.84 -15.25
N ASP A 27 3.24 -8.93 -14.36
CA ASP A 27 3.58 -7.56 -14.77
C ASP A 27 4.76 -7.52 -15.74
N VAL A 28 5.72 -8.45 -15.60
CA VAL A 28 6.85 -8.58 -16.52
C VAL A 28 6.37 -9.10 -17.88
N GLN A 29 5.52 -10.14 -17.89
CA GLN A 29 4.94 -10.70 -19.11
C GLN A 29 4.06 -9.69 -19.86
N LEU A 30 3.34 -8.85 -19.12
CA LEU A 30 2.52 -7.76 -19.67
C LEU A 30 3.34 -6.51 -20.03
N GLN A 31 4.67 -6.53 -19.85
CA GLN A 31 5.58 -5.41 -20.15
C GLN A 31 5.15 -4.08 -19.55
N ARG A 32 4.63 -4.12 -18.31
CA ARG A 32 4.10 -2.92 -17.66
C ARG A 32 5.24 -1.95 -17.29
N LYS A 33 5.15 -0.70 -17.75
CA LYS A 33 6.22 0.32 -17.65
C LYS A 33 6.77 0.58 -16.25
N PHE A 34 5.96 0.39 -15.20
CA PHE A 34 6.43 0.61 -13.83
C PHE A 34 7.51 -0.39 -13.37
N ILE A 35 7.65 -1.53 -14.08
CA ILE A 35 8.66 -2.58 -13.80
C ILE A 35 10.07 -2.10 -14.10
N GLU A 36 10.24 -1.24 -15.09
CA GLU A 36 11.54 -0.75 -15.58
C GLU A 36 12.27 0.11 -14.53
N LYS A 37 11.52 0.77 -13.67
CA LYS A 37 12.08 1.66 -12.65
C LYS A 37 12.39 0.89 -11.37
N LYS A 38 13.66 0.96 -10.95
CA LYS A 38 14.08 0.43 -9.64
C LYS A 38 13.36 1.19 -8.52
N SER A 39 12.79 0.44 -7.59
CA SER A 39 12.19 1.04 -6.40
C SER A 39 13.27 1.47 -5.41
N PRO A 40 13.17 2.70 -4.89
CA PRO A 40 14.09 3.16 -3.86
C PRO A 40 13.70 2.72 -2.44
N TYR A 41 12.71 1.85 -2.28
CA TYR A 41 12.13 1.54 -0.97
C TYR A 41 12.37 0.10 -0.54
N LEU A 42 12.60 -0.07 0.76
CA LEU A 42 12.57 -1.32 1.49
C LEU A 42 11.50 -1.22 2.58
N GLY A 43 10.61 -2.20 2.64
CA GLY A 43 9.69 -2.40 3.75
C GLY A 43 10.15 -3.56 4.61
N VAL A 44 10.05 -3.41 5.92
CA VAL A 44 10.35 -4.46 6.91
C VAL A 44 9.18 -4.56 7.86
N LYS A 45 8.71 -5.79 8.09
CA LYS A 45 7.58 -6.08 8.96
C LYS A 45 7.93 -7.19 9.94
N ILE A 46 7.55 -6.99 11.20
CA ILE A 46 7.60 -8.02 12.23
C ILE A 46 6.36 -7.91 13.13
N HIS A 47 5.85 -9.04 13.60
CA HIS A 47 4.92 -9.07 14.72
C HIS A 47 5.70 -9.34 16.00
N VAL A 48 5.31 -8.63 17.05
CA VAL A 48 5.91 -8.80 18.37
C VAL A 48 4.81 -8.90 19.43
N SER A 49 5.09 -9.54 20.55
CA SER A 49 4.25 -9.45 21.75
C SER A 49 4.79 -8.36 22.66
N GLY A 50 3.90 -7.69 23.38
CA GLY A 50 4.27 -6.60 24.28
C GLY A 50 3.05 -5.76 24.66
N ASP A 51 3.29 -4.65 25.32
CA ASP A 51 2.22 -3.72 25.71
C ASP A 51 2.09 -2.58 24.70
N PHE A 52 0.90 -2.46 24.14
CA PHE A 52 0.52 -1.36 23.23
C PHE A 52 -1.01 -1.17 23.26
N PRO A 53 -1.52 0.08 23.27
CA PRO A 53 -2.96 0.34 23.33
C PRO A 53 -3.74 -0.23 22.14
N ASP A 54 -4.90 -0.84 22.40
CA ASP A 54 -5.75 -1.51 21.39
C ASP A 54 -6.32 -0.55 20.35
N ASN A 55 -6.63 0.66 20.76
CA ASN A 55 -7.30 1.69 19.93
C ASN A 55 -6.31 2.70 19.32
N LYS A 56 -5.02 2.38 19.29
CA LYS A 56 -3.98 3.29 18.82
C LYS A 56 -3.26 2.77 17.59
N VAL A 57 -3.14 3.63 16.59
CA VAL A 57 -2.18 3.49 15.51
C VAL A 57 -1.16 4.61 15.64
N ALA A 58 0.11 4.27 15.81
CA ALA A 58 1.17 5.25 15.94
C ALA A 58 2.08 5.25 14.70
N LEU A 59 2.45 6.44 14.25
CA LEU A 59 3.42 6.64 13.18
C LEU A 59 4.64 7.34 13.78
N HIS A 60 5.79 6.70 13.66
CA HIS A 60 7.06 7.20 14.18
C HIS A 60 8.00 7.48 13.03
N ASN A 61 8.40 8.74 12.87
CA ASN A 61 9.37 9.12 11.86
C ASN A 61 10.79 8.85 12.35
N PHE A 62 11.66 8.46 11.44
CA PHE A 62 13.10 8.37 11.61
C PHE A 62 13.79 8.85 10.32
N LYS A 63 15.08 9.07 10.35
CA LYS A 63 15.83 9.56 9.17
C LYS A 63 15.72 8.59 7.99
N GLY A 64 15.10 9.05 6.90
CA GLY A 64 14.91 8.28 5.67
C GLY A 64 13.72 7.35 5.66
N GLY A 65 12.82 7.39 6.68
CA GLY A 65 11.63 6.54 6.71
C GLY A 65 10.68 6.80 7.87
N TYR A 66 9.72 5.90 8.02
CA TYR A 66 8.80 5.88 9.17
C TYR A 66 8.43 4.44 9.53
N CYS A 67 7.99 4.25 10.76
CA CYS A 67 7.47 2.99 11.29
C CYS A 67 6.02 3.19 11.73
N GLY A 68 5.13 2.33 11.24
CA GLY A 68 3.78 2.18 11.75
C GLY A 68 3.75 1.12 12.86
N VAL A 69 3.03 1.44 13.94
CA VAL A 69 2.82 0.54 15.07
C VAL A 69 1.34 0.45 15.34
N SER A 70 0.81 -0.75 15.38
CA SER A 70 -0.60 -1.02 15.71
C SER A 70 -0.75 -2.38 16.35
N LYS A 71 -1.73 -2.53 17.23
CA LYS A 71 -2.13 -3.84 17.70
C LYS A 71 -2.96 -4.53 16.63
N VAL A 72 -2.82 -5.84 16.53
CA VAL A 72 -3.55 -6.71 15.61
C VAL A 72 -4.09 -7.92 16.38
N GLU A 73 -4.66 -8.88 15.69
CA GLU A 73 -5.26 -10.07 16.29
C GLU A 73 -4.28 -10.79 17.23
N ASN A 74 -4.81 -11.54 18.19
CA ASN A 74 -4.05 -12.31 19.19
C ASN A 74 -3.11 -11.46 20.07
N ASN A 75 -3.46 -10.21 20.32
CA ASN A 75 -2.65 -9.26 21.07
C ASN A 75 -1.22 -9.00 20.50
N HIS A 76 -1.01 -9.33 19.24
CA HIS A 76 0.26 -9.03 18.60
C HIS A 76 0.35 -7.55 18.22
N ILE A 77 1.56 -7.00 18.31
CA ILE A 77 1.89 -5.66 17.83
C ILE A 77 2.52 -5.81 16.46
N ASN A 78 1.93 -5.18 15.45
CA ASN A 78 2.49 -5.09 14.11
C ASN A 78 3.44 -3.90 14.05
N LEU A 79 4.71 -4.17 13.85
CA LEU A 79 5.75 -3.20 13.55
C LEU A 79 6.09 -3.28 12.07
N CYS A 80 5.77 -2.23 11.34
CA CYS A 80 6.04 -2.17 9.91
C CYS A 80 6.70 -0.84 9.56
N TYR A 81 7.93 -0.88 9.08
CA TYR A 81 8.61 0.32 8.64
C TYR A 81 9.00 0.27 7.17
N ILE A 82 9.03 1.45 6.56
CA ILE A 82 9.50 1.67 5.21
C ILE A 82 10.66 2.65 5.25
N THR A 83 11.72 2.33 4.52
CA THR A 83 12.92 3.16 4.46
C THR A 83 13.46 3.26 3.03
N ASN A 84 14.33 4.23 2.79
CA ASN A 84 15.07 4.31 1.54
C ASN A 84 16.10 3.17 1.46
N TYR A 85 16.03 2.39 0.37
CA TYR A 85 16.93 1.25 0.16
C TYR A 85 18.40 1.67 0.09
N GLY A 86 18.72 2.84 -0.47
CA GLY A 86 20.08 3.37 -0.52
C GLY A 86 20.63 3.64 0.87
N ALA A 87 19.82 4.25 1.76
CA ALA A 87 20.19 4.49 3.15
C ALA A 87 20.35 3.17 3.93
N PHE A 88 19.48 2.20 3.71
CA PHE A 88 19.58 0.88 4.33
C PHE A 88 20.85 0.13 3.91
N LYS A 89 21.21 0.22 2.63
CA LYS A 89 22.36 -0.52 2.06
C LYS A 89 23.72 -0.16 2.70
N THR A 90 23.83 0.98 3.40
CA THR A 90 25.06 1.36 4.13
C THR A 90 25.27 0.54 5.40
N TYR A 91 24.21 -0.15 5.85
CA TYR A 91 24.24 -1.02 7.03
C TYR A 91 24.33 -2.48 6.58
N LYS A 92 24.95 -3.33 7.39
CA LYS A 92 25.19 -4.74 7.04
C LYS A 92 23.90 -5.56 7.04
N ASP A 93 23.02 -5.27 8.01
CA ASP A 93 21.80 -6.02 8.26
C ASP A 93 20.67 -5.14 8.84
N ILE A 94 19.53 -5.77 9.11
CA ILE A 94 18.35 -5.12 9.66
C ILE A 94 18.59 -4.63 11.09
N GLU A 95 19.29 -5.39 11.90
CA GLU A 95 19.53 -5.11 13.31
C GLU A 95 20.43 -3.87 13.45
N ALA A 96 21.55 -3.83 12.72
CA ALA A 96 22.43 -2.68 12.67
C ALA A 96 21.68 -1.41 12.21
N PHE A 97 20.82 -1.53 11.18
CA PHE A 97 20.00 -0.40 10.74
C PHE A 97 19.00 0.05 11.81
N GLN A 98 18.38 -0.89 12.52
CA GLN A 98 17.45 -0.55 13.61
C GLN A 98 18.18 0.19 14.74
N GLU A 99 19.34 -0.29 15.17
CA GLU A 99 20.11 0.33 16.25
C GLU A 99 20.63 1.73 15.89
N GLU A 100 21.19 1.87 14.71
CA GLU A 100 21.84 3.11 14.28
C GLU A 100 20.86 4.17 13.76
N VAL A 101 19.66 3.77 13.31
CA VAL A 101 18.71 4.69 12.69
C VAL A 101 17.39 4.75 13.44
N LEU A 102 16.69 3.61 13.58
CA LEU A 102 15.34 3.59 14.17
C LEU A 102 15.39 3.95 15.66
N PHE A 103 16.37 3.46 16.40
CA PHE A 103 16.45 3.65 17.86
C PHE A 103 16.91 5.04 18.27
N LYS A 104 17.27 5.92 17.32
CA LYS A 104 17.34 7.36 17.57
C LYS A 104 15.98 7.97 17.93
N ASN A 105 14.89 7.35 17.47
CA ASN A 105 13.55 7.61 17.97
C ASN A 105 13.35 6.82 19.28
N LYS A 106 13.34 7.53 20.41
CA LYS A 106 13.24 6.94 21.77
C LYS A 106 11.99 6.07 21.94
N ALA A 107 10.85 6.46 21.33
CA ALA A 107 9.61 5.70 21.42
C ALA A 107 9.72 4.37 20.65
N LEU A 108 10.30 4.36 19.45
CA LEU A 108 10.57 3.13 18.72
C LEU A 108 11.53 2.22 19.50
N LYS A 109 12.63 2.78 20.01
CA LYS A 109 13.59 2.03 20.84
C LYS A 109 12.90 1.33 21.99
N ALA A 110 12.02 2.04 22.71
CA ALA A 110 11.28 1.47 23.84
C ALA A 110 10.36 0.32 23.40
N ILE A 111 9.61 0.50 22.30
CA ILE A 111 8.71 -0.54 21.77
C ILE A 111 9.52 -1.78 21.38
N PHE A 112 10.57 -1.64 20.58
CA PHE A 112 11.37 -2.78 20.12
C PHE A 112 12.08 -3.50 21.28
N LYS A 113 12.63 -2.78 22.26
CA LYS A 113 13.37 -3.40 23.37
C LYS A 113 12.46 -4.06 24.40
N ASN A 114 11.19 -3.62 24.53
CA ASN A 114 10.22 -4.19 25.48
C ASN A 114 9.27 -5.22 24.85
N SER A 115 9.57 -5.66 23.64
CA SER A 115 8.73 -6.59 22.87
C SER A 115 9.51 -7.85 22.49
N GLN A 116 8.79 -8.97 22.35
CA GLN A 116 9.35 -10.25 21.94
C GLN A 116 8.92 -10.58 20.50
N PRO A 117 9.86 -10.86 19.57
CA PRO A 117 9.53 -11.25 18.21
C PRO A 117 8.66 -12.51 18.15
N GLN A 118 7.67 -12.52 17.26
CA GLN A 118 6.81 -13.68 16.97
C GLN A 118 7.27 -14.45 15.72
N PHE A 119 8.28 -13.97 15.02
CA PHE A 119 8.93 -14.63 13.88
C PHE A 119 10.44 -14.70 14.16
N GLU A 120 11.07 -15.75 13.67
CA GLU A 120 12.55 -15.86 13.73
C GLU A 120 13.24 -14.73 12.97
N LYS A 121 12.67 -14.33 11.82
CA LYS A 121 13.23 -13.27 10.98
C LYS A 121 12.13 -12.32 10.52
N PRO A 122 12.41 -10.99 10.49
CA PRO A 122 11.49 -10.02 9.93
C PRO A 122 11.19 -10.31 8.46
N LEU A 123 9.94 -10.09 8.06
CA LEU A 123 9.53 -10.13 6.65
C LEU A 123 10.03 -8.87 5.95
N THR A 124 10.68 -9.05 4.81
CA THR A 124 11.18 -7.94 4.01
C THR A 124 10.48 -7.85 2.68
N ILE A 125 10.20 -6.64 2.26
CA ILE A 125 9.56 -6.32 0.99
C ILE A 125 10.39 -5.27 0.27
N SER A 126 10.95 -5.64 -0.86
CA SER A 126 11.60 -4.71 -1.79
C SER A 126 10.71 -4.39 -3.00
N GLN A 127 11.19 -3.53 -3.87
CA GLN A 127 10.53 -3.20 -5.14
C GLN A 127 9.09 -2.66 -4.96
N ILE A 128 8.90 -1.82 -3.97
CA ILE A 128 7.66 -1.09 -3.73
C ILE A 128 7.60 0.07 -4.72
N SER A 129 6.69 0.04 -5.69
CA SER A 129 6.55 1.09 -6.70
C SER A 129 5.27 1.88 -6.50
N PHE A 130 5.40 3.20 -6.37
CA PHE A 130 4.29 4.16 -6.35
C PHE A 130 4.07 4.81 -7.73
N GLN A 131 4.61 4.22 -8.79
CA GLN A 131 4.38 4.66 -10.16
C GLN A 131 2.91 4.51 -10.53
N THR A 132 2.47 5.38 -11.45
CA THR A 132 1.12 5.25 -12.03
C THR A 132 1.01 3.93 -12.78
N LYS A 133 -0.05 3.20 -12.52
CA LYS A 133 -0.42 1.96 -13.19
C LYS A 133 -1.72 2.14 -13.95
N SER A 134 -1.95 1.30 -14.97
CA SER A 134 -3.22 1.25 -15.65
C SER A 134 -4.20 0.36 -14.88
N PRO A 135 -5.47 0.78 -14.69
CA PRO A 135 -6.50 -0.08 -14.11
C PRO A 135 -7.01 -1.17 -15.06
N VAL A 136 -6.70 -1.08 -16.36
CA VAL A 136 -6.90 -2.14 -17.35
C VAL A 136 -5.61 -2.27 -18.16
N GLU A 137 -5.16 -3.49 -18.35
CA GLU A 137 -3.96 -3.81 -19.13
C GLU A 137 -4.19 -5.10 -19.91
N ASN A 138 -4.00 -5.09 -21.23
CA ASN A 138 -4.23 -6.24 -22.11
C ASN A 138 -5.57 -6.95 -21.82
N HIS A 139 -6.64 -6.17 -21.69
CA HIS A 139 -8.00 -6.64 -21.39
C HIS A 139 -8.18 -7.25 -19.98
N ILE A 140 -7.19 -7.21 -19.11
CA ILE A 140 -7.25 -7.65 -17.71
C ILE A 140 -7.68 -6.47 -16.83
N ILE A 141 -8.73 -6.64 -16.06
CA ILE A 141 -9.21 -5.65 -15.09
C ILE A 141 -8.36 -5.76 -13.84
N MET A 142 -7.61 -4.69 -13.50
CA MET A 142 -6.70 -4.69 -12.37
C MET A 142 -7.37 -4.13 -11.11
N CYS A 143 -7.20 -4.81 -9.97
CA CYS A 143 -7.78 -4.42 -8.68
C CYS A 143 -6.69 -4.24 -7.60
N GLY A 144 -6.97 -3.39 -6.62
CA GLY A 144 -6.05 -3.14 -5.51
C GLY A 144 -4.70 -2.56 -5.97
N ASP A 145 -3.62 -2.97 -5.31
CA ASP A 145 -2.26 -2.51 -5.61
C ASP A 145 -1.79 -2.85 -7.04
N THR A 146 -2.44 -3.81 -7.68
CA THR A 146 -2.20 -4.15 -9.08
C THR A 146 -2.60 -3.00 -10.00
N ALA A 147 -3.69 -2.29 -9.70
CA ALA A 147 -4.17 -1.14 -10.45
C ALA A 147 -3.50 0.18 -10.03
N GLY A 148 -3.06 0.28 -8.78
CA GLY A 148 -2.39 1.46 -8.24
C GLY A 148 -2.25 1.37 -6.72
N MET A 149 -1.06 1.66 -6.23
CA MET A 149 -0.75 1.55 -4.82
C MET A 149 -0.71 2.93 -4.15
N ILE A 150 -1.54 3.12 -3.12
CA ILE A 150 -1.44 4.29 -2.26
C ILE A 150 -0.21 4.16 -1.35
N HIS A 151 0.37 5.28 -0.95
CA HIS A 151 1.49 5.24 -0.03
C HIS A 151 1.05 4.65 1.33
N PRO A 152 1.79 3.67 1.90
CA PRO A 152 1.38 2.97 3.13
C PRO A 152 1.16 3.88 4.34
N LEU A 153 1.79 5.07 4.36
CA LEU A 153 1.56 6.13 5.35
C LEU A 153 0.07 6.48 5.51
N CYS A 154 -0.72 6.33 4.44
CA CYS A 154 -2.15 6.63 4.47
C CYS A 154 -3.00 5.53 5.11
N GLY A 155 -2.49 4.30 5.28
CA GLY A 155 -3.21 3.17 5.90
C GLY A 155 -4.44 2.67 5.12
N ASN A 156 -4.63 3.05 3.85
CA ASN A 156 -5.86 2.79 3.10
C ASN A 156 -5.73 1.80 1.93
N GLY A 157 -4.66 1.00 1.88
CA GLY A 157 -4.44 0.04 0.79
C GLY A 157 -5.54 -1.00 0.68
N MET A 158 -5.95 -1.62 1.80
CA MET A 158 -7.03 -2.60 1.84
C MET A 158 -8.38 -2.00 1.44
N GLY A 159 -8.71 -0.81 1.93
CA GLY A 159 -9.94 -0.11 1.54
C GLY A 159 -10.01 0.18 0.03
N MET A 160 -8.88 0.56 -0.58
CA MET A 160 -8.80 0.73 -2.03
C MET A 160 -8.95 -0.61 -2.77
N ALA A 161 -8.36 -1.70 -2.27
CA ALA A 161 -8.47 -3.02 -2.88
C ALA A 161 -9.93 -3.51 -2.90
N ILE A 162 -10.62 -3.45 -1.75
CA ILE A 162 -12.04 -3.84 -1.63
C ILE A 162 -12.91 -2.97 -2.54
N ARG A 163 -12.73 -1.65 -2.52
CA ARG A 163 -13.54 -0.75 -3.36
C ARG A 163 -13.29 -0.93 -4.85
N SER A 164 -12.05 -1.18 -5.28
CA SER A 164 -11.76 -1.46 -6.69
C SER A 164 -12.34 -2.80 -7.15
N ALA A 165 -12.32 -3.81 -6.29
CA ALA A 165 -12.96 -5.10 -6.55
C ALA A 165 -14.47 -4.95 -6.67
N GLN A 166 -15.12 -4.18 -5.78
CA GLN A 166 -16.55 -3.88 -5.86
C GLN A 166 -16.92 -3.21 -7.19
N LEU A 167 -16.21 -2.13 -7.58
CA LEU A 167 -16.43 -1.44 -8.85
C LEU A 167 -16.28 -2.38 -10.06
N GLY A 168 -15.21 -3.21 -10.04
CA GLY A 168 -14.98 -4.18 -11.11
C GLY A 168 -16.08 -5.24 -11.19
N SER A 169 -16.49 -5.79 -10.05
CA SER A 169 -17.51 -6.84 -9.97
C SER A 169 -18.88 -6.34 -10.43
N GLU A 170 -19.31 -5.16 -9.99
CA GLU A 170 -20.58 -4.55 -10.41
C GLU A 170 -20.64 -4.39 -11.95
N LEU A 171 -19.59 -3.84 -12.55
CA LEU A 171 -19.53 -3.64 -14.00
C LEU A 171 -19.41 -4.97 -14.79
N ILE A 172 -18.67 -5.95 -14.27
CA ILE A 172 -18.55 -7.27 -14.88
C ILE A 172 -19.90 -7.98 -14.87
N ILE A 173 -20.66 -7.90 -13.78
CA ILE A 173 -22.00 -8.48 -13.70
C ILE A 173 -22.92 -7.82 -14.74
N ASP A 174 -22.91 -6.50 -14.86
CA ASP A 174 -23.71 -5.80 -15.86
C ASP A 174 -23.31 -6.15 -17.29
N TYR A 175 -22.03 -6.36 -17.57
CA TYR A 175 -21.55 -6.87 -18.86
C TYR A 175 -22.02 -8.30 -19.15
N LEU A 176 -21.92 -9.20 -18.17
CA LEU A 176 -22.34 -10.60 -18.36
C LEU A 176 -23.86 -10.74 -18.49
N GLN A 177 -24.62 -9.79 -17.94
CA GLN A 177 -26.09 -9.69 -18.09
C GLN A 177 -26.53 -8.96 -19.38
N GLY A 178 -25.58 -8.52 -20.21
CA GLY A 178 -25.90 -7.81 -21.47
C GLY A 178 -26.29 -6.34 -21.32
N LYS A 179 -26.19 -5.76 -20.12
CA LYS A 179 -26.46 -4.33 -19.88
C LYS A 179 -25.33 -3.42 -20.39
N ILE A 180 -24.12 -3.95 -20.47
CA ILE A 180 -22.97 -3.31 -21.11
C ILE A 180 -22.71 -4.07 -22.41
N GLU A 181 -22.77 -3.37 -23.54
CA GLU A 181 -22.82 -3.97 -24.87
C GLU A 181 -21.51 -4.64 -25.30
N SER A 182 -20.37 -4.15 -24.81
CA SER A 182 -19.05 -4.64 -25.27
C SER A 182 -18.01 -4.66 -24.17
N ARG A 183 -16.98 -5.49 -24.35
CA ARG A 183 -15.80 -5.49 -23.48
C ARG A 183 -15.11 -4.11 -23.46
N ALA A 184 -15.01 -3.45 -24.59
CA ALA A 184 -14.40 -2.13 -24.67
C ALA A 184 -15.16 -1.09 -23.83
N ALA A 185 -16.50 -1.16 -23.82
CA ALA A 185 -17.34 -0.33 -22.97
C ALA A 185 -17.14 -0.62 -21.48
N LEU A 186 -17.07 -1.90 -21.09
CA LEU A 186 -16.75 -2.33 -19.73
C LEU A 186 -15.40 -1.77 -19.26
N GLU A 187 -14.35 -1.95 -20.05
CA GLU A 187 -12.99 -1.53 -19.74
C GLU A 187 -12.87 0.01 -19.62
N SER A 188 -13.52 0.71 -20.52
CA SER A 188 -13.60 2.18 -20.52
C SER A 188 -14.31 2.70 -19.27
N GLU A 189 -15.47 2.15 -18.93
CA GLU A 189 -16.25 2.57 -17.78
C GLU A 189 -15.53 2.23 -16.46
N TYR A 190 -14.93 1.03 -16.35
CA TYR A 190 -14.09 0.70 -15.20
C TYR A 190 -12.92 1.67 -15.03
N THR A 191 -12.20 1.96 -16.11
CA THR A 191 -11.08 2.90 -16.11
C THR A 191 -11.51 4.29 -15.64
N LYS A 192 -12.65 4.79 -16.13
CA LYS A 192 -13.22 6.08 -15.77
C LYS A 192 -13.61 6.14 -14.29
N GLN A 193 -14.36 5.13 -13.81
CA GLN A 193 -14.81 5.07 -12.42
C GLN A 193 -13.64 4.88 -11.47
N TRP A 194 -12.67 4.03 -11.82
CA TRP A 194 -11.46 3.82 -11.04
C TRP A 194 -10.67 5.12 -10.89
N LYS A 195 -10.40 5.83 -11.99
CA LYS A 195 -9.69 7.12 -11.98
C LYS A 195 -10.44 8.18 -11.16
N LYS A 196 -11.76 8.28 -11.32
CA LYS A 196 -12.61 9.20 -10.55
C LYS A 196 -12.53 8.91 -9.05
N THR A 197 -12.49 7.64 -8.67
CA THR A 197 -12.50 7.22 -7.26
C THR A 197 -11.12 7.36 -6.59
N PHE A 198 -10.02 7.07 -7.31
CA PHE A 198 -8.72 6.86 -6.67
C PHE A 198 -7.64 7.87 -7.05
N ASN A 199 -7.67 8.51 -8.23
CA ASN A 199 -6.57 9.38 -8.67
C ASN A 199 -6.24 10.50 -7.68
N PHE A 200 -7.27 11.16 -7.14
CA PHE A 200 -7.06 12.23 -6.16
C PHE A 200 -6.42 11.70 -4.88
N ARG A 201 -6.90 10.57 -4.35
CA ARG A 201 -6.35 9.93 -3.14
C ARG A 201 -4.88 9.54 -3.32
N LEU A 202 -4.53 8.95 -4.45
CA LEU A 202 -3.15 8.58 -4.78
C LEU A 202 -2.24 9.81 -4.82
N LYS A 203 -2.68 10.89 -5.50
CA LYS A 203 -1.93 12.14 -5.57
C LYS A 203 -1.69 12.75 -4.18
N VAL A 204 -2.74 12.85 -3.37
CA VAL A 204 -2.64 13.37 -2.00
C VAL A 204 -1.72 12.50 -1.14
N GLY A 205 -1.90 11.18 -1.18
CA GLY A 205 -1.04 10.25 -0.44
C GLY A 205 0.44 10.36 -0.81
N HIS A 206 0.74 10.50 -2.11
CA HIS A 206 2.10 10.70 -2.59
C HIS A 206 2.68 12.07 -2.17
N ALA A 207 1.87 13.13 -2.22
CA ALA A 207 2.29 14.47 -1.79
C ALA A 207 2.62 14.49 -0.29
N ILE A 208 1.76 13.92 0.55
CA ILE A 208 1.99 13.81 1.99
C ILE A 208 3.27 13.02 2.26
N ALA A 209 3.43 11.84 1.64
CA ALA A 209 4.61 11.03 1.82
C ALA A 209 5.90 11.74 1.36
N TYR A 210 5.83 12.52 0.28
CA TYR A 210 6.95 13.34 -0.18
C TYR A 210 7.34 14.41 0.84
N LEU A 211 6.37 15.11 1.43
CA LEU A 211 6.60 16.13 2.45
C LEU A 211 7.23 15.53 3.72
N PHE A 212 6.70 14.39 4.19
CA PHE A 212 7.25 13.70 5.37
C PHE A 212 8.65 13.13 5.18
N ARG A 213 9.09 12.89 3.94
CA ARG A 213 10.46 12.44 3.66
C ARG A 213 11.52 13.54 3.73
N LYS A 214 11.11 14.81 3.77
CA LYS A 214 12.02 15.95 3.87
C LYS A 214 12.34 16.22 5.34
N ASP A 215 13.54 15.86 5.79
CA ASP A 215 13.96 15.95 7.20
C ASP A 215 13.77 17.36 7.81
N TRP A 216 13.96 18.42 7.00
CA TRP A 216 13.75 19.81 7.43
C TRP A 216 12.27 20.23 7.49
N LEU A 217 11.39 19.56 6.73
CA LEU A 217 9.98 19.93 6.60
C LEU A 217 9.06 19.09 7.50
N ALA A 218 9.38 17.83 7.71
CA ALA A 218 8.57 16.92 8.52
C ALA A 218 8.29 17.45 9.96
N PRO A 219 9.28 17.98 10.71
CA PRO A 219 9.02 18.55 12.02
C PRO A 219 8.08 19.77 11.97
N LYS A 220 8.22 20.64 10.98
CA LYS A 220 7.35 21.81 10.78
C LYS A 220 5.92 21.41 10.48
N LEU A 221 5.75 20.39 9.63
CA LEU A 221 4.44 19.83 9.32
C LEU A 221 3.77 19.21 10.54
N LEU A 222 4.51 18.45 11.35
CA LEU A 222 4.00 17.89 12.60
C LEU A 222 3.63 19.00 13.60
N MET A 223 4.43 20.06 13.69
CA MET A 223 4.10 21.22 14.52
C MET A 223 2.83 21.91 14.04
N LEU A 224 2.68 22.10 12.73
CA LEU A 224 1.44 22.64 12.12
C LEU A 224 0.23 21.80 12.48
N LEU A 225 0.32 20.46 12.32
CA LEU A 225 -0.78 19.55 12.64
C LEU A 225 -1.11 19.53 14.15
N ARG A 226 -0.13 19.76 15.00
CA ARG A 226 -0.32 19.92 16.45
C ARG A 226 -1.04 21.23 16.79
N CYS A 227 -0.70 22.33 16.12
CA CYS A 227 -1.34 23.63 16.32
C CYS A 227 -2.76 23.66 15.74
N PHE A 228 -2.98 22.92 14.65
CA PHE A 228 -4.27 22.88 13.93
C PHE A 228 -4.76 21.43 13.77
N PRO A 229 -5.19 20.77 14.86
CA PRO A 229 -5.55 19.35 14.84
C PRO A 229 -6.74 19.02 13.94
N PHE A 230 -7.60 19.99 13.63
CA PHE A 230 -8.73 19.85 12.68
C PHE A 230 -8.27 19.51 11.25
N LEU A 231 -7.00 19.75 10.90
CA LEU A 231 -6.45 19.38 9.60
C LEU A 231 -6.28 17.85 9.46
N ILE A 232 -6.12 17.12 10.56
CA ILE A 232 -5.90 15.67 10.53
C ILE A 232 -7.11 14.93 9.95
N PRO A 233 -8.35 15.13 10.44
CA PRO A 233 -9.54 14.50 9.84
C PRO A 233 -9.73 14.88 8.36
N LEU A 234 -9.38 16.11 7.97
CA LEU A 234 -9.45 16.53 6.57
C LEU A 234 -8.47 15.74 5.69
N ILE A 235 -7.22 15.58 6.13
CA ILE A 235 -6.21 14.79 5.45
C ILE A 235 -6.65 13.32 5.33
N VAL A 236 -7.18 12.76 6.43
CA VAL A 236 -7.70 11.40 6.43
C VAL A 236 -8.84 11.26 5.41
N LYS A 237 -9.81 12.18 5.39
CA LYS A 237 -10.90 12.18 4.41
C LYS A 237 -10.41 12.26 2.97
N MET A 238 -9.36 13.02 2.68
CA MET A 238 -8.77 13.12 1.34
C MET A 238 -8.07 11.82 0.89
N THR A 239 -7.52 11.05 1.82
CA THR A 239 -6.80 9.79 1.52
C THR A 239 -7.71 8.56 1.59
N HIS A 240 -8.77 8.56 2.40
CA HIS A 240 -9.68 7.42 2.59
C HIS A 240 -10.95 7.52 1.74
N GLY A 241 -11.44 8.73 1.50
CA GLY A 241 -12.71 8.98 0.79
C GLY A 241 -13.94 8.65 1.64
N LYS A 242 -15.07 8.42 0.97
CA LYS A 242 -16.34 8.11 1.66
C LYS A 242 -16.32 6.65 2.15
N PRO A 243 -16.97 6.36 3.30
CA PRO A 243 -17.22 4.99 3.75
C PRO A 243 -17.94 4.17 2.66
N MET A 244 -17.65 2.88 2.60
CA MET A 244 -18.39 1.97 1.72
C MET A 244 -19.73 1.65 2.36
N ALA A 245 -20.82 1.86 1.62
CA ALA A 245 -22.11 1.32 2.01
C ALA A 245 -22.11 -0.20 1.73
N VAL A 246 -22.40 -0.99 2.73
CA VAL A 246 -22.74 -2.42 2.57
C VAL A 246 -24.21 -2.42 2.15
N LYS A 247 -24.49 -2.91 0.94
CA LYS A 247 -25.85 -3.16 0.46
C LYS A 247 -26.33 -4.51 0.96
#